data_143e2686b0fef330ed4f86a02c4e66b9
#
_entry.id   143e2686b0fef330ed4f86a02c4e66b9
#
_cell.length_a   1.000
_cell.length_b   1.000
_cell.length_c   1.000
_cell.angle_alpha   90.00
_cell.angle_beta   90.00
_cell.angle_gamma   90.00
#
_symmetry.space_group_name_H-M   'P 1'
#
loop_
_entity.id
_entity.type
_entity.pdbx_description
1 polymer ?
#
loop_
_entity_poly.entity_id
_entity_poly.type
_entity_poly.pdbx_seq_one_letter_code
_entity_poly.pdbx_strand_id
1 'polypeptide(L)'
;MKAKICALFSLLFLLGSCIENPTSDKQTLSEKPTTTETNYIRKTYQNPLKFYKQDGSEYFVTCADPDVIKGEDGYFYMYCTNTYCEMGDKGMQYDRGPIFQSKDLINWKWIASAFENSPNALDWGKKEAGVWAPTVLKVGDHYCYYYSLSILNDDNPGIGVATSPTPYGPFRHYGKILDSTTSGIRNSIDPVAHYDSDGKLYLIWGSFFGIGAVELTDDGTEVFYGMDNMKDHVKHLIKNASGDKMNLDVNYEGSYIIEKDNNYYYLGSQGTCLSGTDSTYRVKVGKSDSLFGPYYGSDNKALDDLDGSFGNLVVGPSDDVAGTGHNSVIQDYNGDYYLIYHGYDKEGEYPTERTLFMDKLLWDENDMPYVENRSASIRKDKVGPLTIDF
;
A
#
# COMPACT_ATOMS: atom_id res chain seq x y z
N MET A 1 41.85 -23.06 41.25
CA MET A 1 42.92 -22.21 41.89
C MET A 1 42.63 -20.76 41.46
N LYS A 2 42.12 -19.97 42.39
CA LYS A 2 42.67 -18.70 42.93
C LYS A 2 43.01 -17.67 41.85
N ALA A 3 42.64 -16.37 41.87
CA ALA A 3 42.17 -15.50 42.95
C ALA A 3 41.52 -14.26 42.39
N LYS A 4 40.60 -13.69 43.14
CA LYS A 4 40.08 -12.33 43.11
C LYS A 4 41.16 -11.31 43.47
N ILE A 5 41.11 -10.09 42.95
CA ILE A 5 41.54 -8.90 43.70
C ILE A 5 40.60 -7.73 43.33
N CYS A 6 39.93 -7.24 44.36
CA CYS A 6 39.34 -5.90 44.51
C CYS A 6 40.41 -4.91 44.92
N ALA A 7 40.29 -3.66 44.48
CA ALA A 7 40.90 -2.53 45.23
C ALA A 7 40.00 -1.30 45.11
N LEU A 8 39.53 -0.89 46.28
CA LEU A 8 38.89 0.39 46.65
C LEU A 8 39.98 1.41 47.02
N PHE A 9 39.56 2.66 47.20
CA PHE A 9 40.16 3.84 47.86
C PHE A 9 40.42 5.01 46.89
N SER A 10 40.20 6.28 47.20
CA SER A 10 39.66 6.98 48.40
C SER A 10 39.33 8.42 48.01
N LEU A 11 38.42 8.95 48.75
CA LEU A 11 37.97 10.34 48.87
C LEU A 11 39.12 11.26 49.37
N LEU A 12 39.24 12.49 48.84
CA LEU A 12 39.86 13.61 49.55
C LEU A 12 39.10 14.91 49.31
N PHE A 13 38.53 15.43 50.40
CA PHE A 13 38.04 16.79 50.56
C PHE A 13 39.20 17.77 50.72
N LEU A 14 39.10 18.94 50.11
CA LEU A 14 39.75 20.15 50.63
C LEU A 14 38.90 21.36 50.34
N LEU A 15 38.54 22.02 51.44
CA LEU A 15 37.87 23.31 51.59
C LEU A 15 38.86 24.45 51.33
N GLY A 16 38.36 25.53 50.71
CA GLY A 16 39.14 26.78 50.59
C GLY A 16 38.31 27.93 50.02
N SER A 17 37.68 28.59 50.89
CA SER A 17 37.28 29.99 51.13
C SER A 17 37.04 30.96 49.97
N CYS A 18 35.96 31.71 50.18
CA CYS A 18 35.36 32.88 49.54
C CYS A 18 36.30 34.00 49.12
N ILE A 19 36.04 34.59 47.95
CA ILE A 19 36.14 36.05 47.74
C ILE A 19 34.91 36.47 46.88
N GLU A 20 34.09 37.29 47.43
CA GLU A 20 33.02 38.06 46.75
C GLU A 20 33.60 39.22 45.95
N ASN A 21 33.10 39.47 44.76
CA ASN A 21 32.72 40.78 44.29
C ASN A 21 31.98 40.76 42.91
N PRO A 22 31.27 41.83 42.52
CA PRO A 22 29.86 41.66 42.15
C PRO A 22 29.56 42.06 40.68
N THR A 23 28.30 41.74 40.30
CA THR A 23 27.50 42.38 39.26
C THR A 23 27.90 42.28 37.79
N SER A 24 27.20 41.44 37.08
CA SER A 24 26.41 41.88 35.90
C SER A 24 25.30 40.86 35.62
N ASP A 25 24.08 41.26 35.89
CA ASP A 25 22.86 40.59 35.43
C ASP A 25 22.90 40.49 33.90
N LYS A 26 23.19 39.30 33.38
CA LYS A 26 22.74 38.87 32.10
C LYS A 26 21.64 37.83 32.33
N GLN A 27 20.39 38.29 32.31
CA GLN A 27 19.26 37.43 32.10
C GLN A 27 19.48 36.67 30.78
N THR A 28 19.95 35.44 30.88
CA THR A 28 19.77 34.44 29.83
C THR A 28 18.30 34.10 29.84
N LEU A 29 17.56 34.72 28.93
CA LEU A 29 16.26 34.23 28.51
C LEU A 29 16.51 32.79 27.99
N SER A 30 16.14 31.81 28.81
CA SER A 30 15.97 30.46 28.32
C SER A 30 14.75 30.51 27.39
N GLU A 31 15.00 30.53 26.10
CA GLU A 31 14.00 30.23 25.10
C GLU A 31 13.46 28.83 25.43
N LYS A 32 12.24 28.77 25.98
CA LYS A 32 11.46 27.54 25.98
C LYS A 32 11.40 27.07 24.52
N PRO A 33 11.68 25.81 24.24
CA PRO A 33 11.42 25.28 22.91
C PRO A 33 9.92 25.51 22.65
N THR A 34 9.63 26.29 21.63
CA THR A 34 8.28 26.46 21.10
C THR A 34 7.91 25.11 20.49
N THR A 35 7.22 24.29 21.25
CA THR A 35 6.51 23.15 20.68
C THR A 35 5.43 23.75 19.80
N THR A 36 5.64 23.76 18.50
CA THR A 36 4.58 23.99 17.52
C THR A 36 3.56 22.89 17.74
N GLU A 37 2.40 23.24 18.32
CA GLU A 37 1.28 22.32 18.44
C GLU A 37 0.87 21.93 17.00
N THR A 38 0.90 20.65 16.70
CA THR A 38 0.42 20.14 15.41
C THR A 38 -1.10 20.24 15.41
N ASN A 39 -1.64 21.09 14.56
CA ASN A 39 -3.08 21.20 14.35
C ASN A 39 -3.57 20.07 13.47
N TYR A 40 -4.70 19.49 13.84
CA TYR A 40 -5.36 18.44 13.07
C TYR A 40 -6.71 18.94 12.56
N ILE A 41 -7.08 18.52 11.36
CA ILE A 41 -8.32 18.90 10.70
C ILE A 41 -9.02 17.68 10.11
N ARG A 42 -10.37 17.71 10.08
CA ARG A 42 -11.20 16.82 9.28
C ARG A 42 -11.95 17.66 8.25
N LYS A 43 -11.85 17.24 6.98
CA LYS A 43 -12.62 17.84 5.88
C LYS A 43 -13.78 16.91 5.52
N THR A 44 -14.81 17.45 4.92
CA THR A 44 -15.83 16.64 4.25
C THR A 44 -15.38 16.34 2.83
N TYR A 45 -15.80 15.19 2.30
CA TYR A 45 -15.53 14.77 0.94
C TYR A 45 -16.72 14.01 0.35
N GLN A 46 -16.69 13.87 -0.96
CA GLN A 46 -17.57 12.99 -1.73
C GLN A 46 -16.71 12.11 -2.65
N ASN A 47 -17.15 10.88 -2.87
CA ASN A 47 -16.61 10.04 -3.93
C ASN A 47 -17.32 10.34 -5.27
N PRO A 48 -16.61 10.16 -6.41
CA PRO A 48 -15.18 9.82 -6.55
C PRO A 48 -14.27 10.92 -6.06
N LEU A 49 -13.04 10.57 -5.61
CA LEU A 49 -12.02 11.53 -5.22
C LEU A 49 -11.49 12.31 -6.42
N LYS A 50 -10.90 13.48 -6.16
CA LYS A 50 -10.55 14.45 -7.18
C LYS A 50 -9.06 14.62 -7.39
N PHE A 51 -8.70 14.86 -8.64
CA PHE A 51 -7.34 15.19 -9.05
C PHE A 51 -7.26 16.64 -9.53
N TYR A 52 -6.15 17.28 -9.18
CA TYR A 52 -5.94 18.69 -9.48
C TYR A 52 -4.64 18.93 -10.23
N LYS A 53 -4.67 19.82 -11.21
CA LYS A 53 -3.50 20.33 -11.90
C LYS A 53 -2.68 21.25 -10.99
N GLN A 54 -1.50 21.68 -11.47
CA GLN A 54 -0.67 22.62 -10.72
C GLN A 54 -1.33 23.99 -10.53
N ASP A 55 -2.17 24.42 -11.46
CA ASP A 55 -2.94 25.66 -11.37
C ASP A 55 -4.17 25.58 -10.45
N GLY A 56 -4.45 24.39 -9.89
CA GLY A 56 -5.58 24.15 -9.01
C GLY A 56 -6.89 23.78 -9.72
N SER A 57 -6.92 23.72 -11.04
CA SER A 57 -8.09 23.23 -11.77
C SER A 57 -8.23 21.72 -11.64
N GLU A 58 -9.47 21.25 -11.52
CA GLU A 58 -9.80 19.83 -11.48
C GLU A 58 -9.60 19.18 -12.86
N TYR A 59 -9.14 17.93 -12.90
CA TYR A 59 -9.09 17.14 -14.12
C TYR A 59 -9.31 15.65 -13.80
N PHE A 60 -9.71 14.90 -14.81
CA PHE A 60 -9.96 13.46 -14.66
C PHE A 60 -8.66 12.65 -14.80
N VAL A 61 -8.51 11.63 -13.95
CA VAL A 61 -7.45 10.63 -14.02
C VAL A 61 -8.08 9.25 -13.91
N THR A 62 -7.78 8.37 -14.86
CA THR A 62 -8.02 6.94 -14.70
C THR A 62 -7.05 6.41 -13.64
N CYS A 63 -7.55 6.13 -12.44
CA CYS A 63 -6.75 5.67 -11.32
C CYS A 63 -7.10 4.22 -10.97
N ALA A 64 -6.28 3.30 -11.46
CA ALA A 64 -6.43 1.88 -11.21
C ALA A 64 -5.39 1.40 -10.21
N ASP A 65 -5.77 0.42 -9.36
CA ASP A 65 -4.87 -0.31 -8.49
C ASP A 65 -4.09 0.64 -7.55
N PRO A 66 -4.78 1.50 -6.76
CA PRO A 66 -4.13 2.51 -5.94
C PRO A 66 -3.44 1.89 -4.72
N ASP A 67 -2.19 2.28 -4.49
CA ASP A 67 -1.48 2.06 -3.23
C ASP A 67 -1.16 3.40 -2.56
N VAL A 68 -1.40 3.52 -1.26
CA VAL A 68 -1.24 4.78 -0.54
C VAL A 68 -0.40 4.60 0.71
N ILE A 69 0.62 5.42 0.85
CA ILE A 69 1.45 5.48 2.06
C ILE A 69 1.42 6.88 2.69
N LYS A 70 1.75 6.93 3.97
CA LYS A 70 2.01 8.19 4.68
C LYS A 70 3.51 8.45 4.71
N GLY A 71 3.94 9.60 4.15
CA GLY A 71 5.31 10.05 4.21
C GLY A 71 5.70 10.59 5.59
N GLU A 72 6.99 10.61 5.88
CA GLU A 72 7.55 11.19 7.11
C GLU A 72 7.41 12.72 7.17
N ASP A 73 7.18 13.34 6.02
CA ASP A 73 6.91 14.77 5.86
C ASP A 73 5.44 15.17 6.14
N GLY A 74 4.61 14.19 6.50
CA GLY A 74 3.19 14.36 6.80
C GLY A 74 2.26 14.36 5.59
N TYR A 75 2.81 14.28 4.38
CA TYR A 75 2.01 14.09 3.17
C TYR A 75 1.65 12.62 2.96
N PHE A 76 0.60 12.40 2.19
CA PHE A 76 0.24 11.08 1.66
C PHE A 76 0.69 10.99 0.21
N TYR A 77 1.18 9.82 -0.17
CA TYR A 77 1.65 9.51 -1.51
C TYR A 77 0.86 8.35 -2.06
N MET A 78 0.37 8.49 -3.28
CA MET A 78 -0.37 7.44 -3.97
C MET A 78 0.35 7.07 -5.26
N TYR A 79 0.39 5.79 -5.49
CA TYR A 79 0.93 5.13 -6.67
C TYR A 79 -0.19 4.34 -7.32
N CYS A 80 -0.23 4.28 -8.64
CA CYS A 80 -1.23 3.49 -9.33
C CYS A 80 -0.71 2.94 -10.65
N THR A 81 -1.45 2.06 -11.26
CA THR A 81 -1.18 1.56 -12.61
C THR A 81 -0.99 2.71 -13.59
N ASN A 82 -0.09 2.52 -14.54
CA ASN A 82 0.25 3.52 -15.57
C ASN A 82 -1.01 4.19 -16.16
N THR A 83 -0.95 5.50 -16.33
CA THR A 83 -2.08 6.29 -16.84
C THR A 83 -1.63 7.61 -17.45
N TYR A 84 -2.58 8.38 -17.99
CA TYR A 84 -2.34 9.74 -18.43
C TYR A 84 -2.49 10.73 -17.27
N CYS A 85 -1.47 11.57 -17.08
CA CYS A 85 -1.43 12.59 -16.03
C CYS A 85 -1.08 13.96 -16.59
N GLU A 86 -1.54 15.01 -15.92
CA GLU A 86 -1.10 16.39 -16.14
C GLU A 86 0.26 16.58 -15.48
N MET A 87 1.32 16.52 -16.29
CA MET A 87 2.71 16.55 -15.85
C MET A 87 3.30 17.96 -15.87
N GLY A 88 2.58 18.94 -15.35
CA GLY A 88 3.01 20.34 -15.28
C GLY A 88 3.24 20.95 -16.68
N ASP A 89 4.41 21.54 -16.92
CA ASP A 89 4.73 22.20 -18.22
C ASP A 89 4.67 21.26 -19.43
N LYS A 90 4.64 19.95 -19.22
CA LYS A 90 4.53 18.95 -20.29
C LYS A 90 3.09 18.67 -20.70
N GLY A 91 2.09 19.17 -19.95
CA GLY A 91 0.67 18.89 -20.16
C GLY A 91 0.32 17.41 -19.93
N MET A 92 -0.77 16.96 -20.55
CA MET A 92 -1.24 15.56 -20.46
C MET A 92 -0.26 14.60 -21.13
N GLN A 93 0.37 13.73 -20.37
CA GLN A 93 1.31 12.71 -20.84
C GLN A 93 0.98 11.35 -20.23
N TYR A 94 1.35 10.30 -20.96
CA TYR A 94 1.31 8.93 -20.42
C TYR A 94 2.48 8.74 -19.46
N ASP A 95 2.13 8.47 -18.20
CA ASP A 95 3.09 8.17 -17.13
C ASP A 95 3.05 6.67 -16.80
N ARG A 96 4.21 6.03 -16.76
CA ARG A 96 4.34 4.61 -16.45
C ARG A 96 4.35 4.31 -14.96
N GLY A 97 4.64 5.29 -14.13
CA GLY A 97 4.65 5.17 -12.66
C GLY A 97 4.26 6.49 -12.03
N PRO A 98 2.99 6.90 -12.18
CA PRO A 98 2.54 8.19 -11.65
C PRO A 98 2.58 8.19 -10.13
N ILE A 99 3.07 9.31 -9.57
CA ILE A 99 3.06 9.58 -8.14
C ILE A 99 2.20 10.80 -7.88
N PHE A 100 1.17 10.59 -7.08
CA PHE A 100 0.30 11.66 -6.61
C PHE A 100 0.56 11.95 -5.13
N GLN A 101 0.39 13.20 -4.74
CA GLN A 101 0.53 13.66 -3.36
C GLN A 101 -0.76 14.30 -2.87
N SER A 102 -1.08 14.07 -1.59
CA SER A 102 -2.19 14.70 -0.90
C SER A 102 -1.79 15.13 0.51
N LYS A 103 -2.44 16.19 1.03
CA LYS A 103 -2.36 16.60 2.44
C LYS A 103 -3.49 15.97 3.27
N ASP A 104 -4.56 15.52 2.62
CA ASP A 104 -5.84 15.24 3.26
C ASP A 104 -6.48 13.92 2.82
N LEU A 105 -5.82 13.13 1.97
CA LEU A 105 -6.33 11.91 1.33
C LEU A 105 -7.53 12.13 0.38
N ILE A 106 -7.99 13.37 0.23
CA ILE A 106 -9.19 13.73 -0.54
C ILE A 106 -8.81 14.35 -1.88
N ASN A 107 -7.82 15.25 -1.87
CA ASN A 107 -7.41 16.06 -3.01
C ASN A 107 -6.01 15.64 -3.45
N TRP A 108 -5.90 15.14 -4.66
CA TRP A 108 -4.66 14.55 -5.18
C TRP A 108 -4.06 15.40 -6.30
N LYS A 109 -2.73 15.54 -6.28
CA LYS A 109 -1.96 16.18 -7.35
C LYS A 109 -0.85 15.27 -7.83
N TRP A 110 -0.69 15.17 -9.14
CA TRP A 110 0.50 14.56 -9.70
C TRP A 110 1.73 15.40 -9.34
N ILE A 111 2.80 14.78 -8.86
CA ILE A 111 4.03 15.46 -8.47
C ILE A 111 5.26 14.96 -9.19
N ALA A 112 5.31 13.67 -9.53
CA ALA A 112 6.47 13.06 -10.16
C ALA A 112 6.07 11.79 -10.93
N SER A 113 6.96 11.35 -11.80
CA SER A 113 7.01 9.98 -12.32
C SER A 113 7.99 9.17 -11.47
N ALA A 114 7.63 7.96 -11.12
CA ALA A 114 8.50 7.07 -10.37
C ALA A 114 9.81 6.79 -11.11
N PHE A 115 9.77 6.76 -12.44
CA PHE A 115 10.89 6.38 -13.27
C PHE A 115 11.31 7.49 -14.23
N GLU A 116 12.61 7.83 -14.24
CA GLU A 116 13.19 8.72 -15.27
C GLU A 116 13.15 8.05 -16.66
N ASN A 117 13.35 6.73 -16.69
CA ASN A 117 13.30 5.91 -17.89
C ASN A 117 12.31 4.76 -17.70
N SER A 118 11.70 4.33 -18.79
CA SER A 118 10.74 3.21 -18.77
C SER A 118 11.36 1.92 -18.20
N PRO A 119 10.69 1.24 -17.26
CA PRO A 119 11.14 -0.05 -16.72
C PRO A 119 11.38 -1.12 -17.78
N ASN A 120 10.60 -1.12 -18.85
CA ASN A 120 10.74 -2.08 -19.94
C ASN A 120 11.92 -1.81 -20.91
N ALA A 121 12.73 -0.78 -20.63
CA ALA A 121 14.04 -0.62 -21.25
C ALA A 121 15.09 -1.57 -20.65
N LEU A 122 14.74 -2.28 -19.57
CA LEU A 122 15.59 -3.28 -18.93
C LEU A 122 15.48 -4.64 -19.64
N ASP A 123 16.43 -5.53 -19.35
CA ASP A 123 16.60 -6.83 -20.04
C ASP A 123 15.53 -7.89 -19.70
N TRP A 124 14.38 -7.50 -19.16
CA TRP A 124 13.30 -8.41 -18.82
C TRP A 124 11.91 -7.81 -19.07
N GLY A 125 10.91 -8.67 -19.17
CA GLY A 125 9.55 -8.29 -19.54
C GLY A 125 9.38 -8.07 -21.06
N LYS A 126 8.14 -7.84 -21.47
CA LYS A 126 7.81 -7.54 -22.86
C LYS A 126 7.99 -6.05 -23.14
N LYS A 127 8.39 -5.71 -24.36
CA LYS A 127 8.70 -4.32 -24.76
C LYS A 127 7.53 -3.33 -24.52
N GLU A 128 6.30 -3.82 -24.73
CA GLU A 128 5.07 -3.04 -24.59
C GLU A 128 4.50 -3.10 -23.17
N ALA A 129 5.16 -3.81 -22.25
CA ALA A 129 4.65 -4.01 -20.89
C ALA A 129 4.37 -2.67 -20.18
N GLY A 130 3.20 -2.61 -19.54
CA GLY A 130 2.85 -1.56 -18.61
C GLY A 130 3.44 -1.82 -17.23
N VAL A 131 3.51 -0.78 -16.42
CA VAL A 131 3.76 -0.86 -14.98
C VAL A 131 2.42 -0.90 -14.29
N TRP A 132 2.07 -2.05 -13.71
CA TRP A 132 0.76 -2.28 -13.12
C TRP A 132 0.86 -2.53 -11.62
N ALA A 133 -0.23 -2.17 -10.92
CA ALA A 133 -0.47 -2.47 -9.52
C ALA A 133 0.78 -2.31 -8.64
N PRO A 134 1.36 -1.12 -8.56
CA PRO A 134 2.54 -0.90 -7.73
C PRO A 134 2.17 -0.91 -6.25
N THR A 135 3.12 -1.31 -5.40
CA THR A 135 3.09 -1.07 -3.96
C THR A 135 4.40 -0.45 -3.50
N VAL A 136 4.33 0.43 -2.53
CA VAL A 136 5.52 1.08 -1.97
C VAL A 136 5.59 0.90 -0.47
N LEU A 137 6.72 0.42 0.00
CA LEU A 137 7.01 0.26 1.43
C LEU A 137 8.32 0.93 1.80
N LYS A 138 8.38 1.57 2.97
CA LYS A 138 9.63 2.02 3.55
C LYS A 138 10.36 0.84 4.18
N VAL A 139 11.58 0.57 3.71
CA VAL A 139 12.45 -0.50 4.18
C VAL A 139 13.76 0.14 4.66
N GLY A 140 13.99 0.12 5.97
CA GLY A 140 15.15 0.80 6.54
C GLY A 140 15.18 2.30 6.23
N ASP A 141 16.19 2.74 5.50
CA ASP A 141 16.44 4.14 5.14
C ASP A 141 15.95 4.53 3.72
N HIS A 142 15.31 3.60 3.01
CA HIS A 142 14.83 3.84 1.65
C HIS A 142 13.40 3.29 1.45
N TYR A 143 12.81 3.63 0.31
CA TYR A 143 11.52 3.14 -0.14
C TYR A 143 11.73 2.14 -1.27
N CYS A 144 11.09 0.97 -1.16
CA CYS A 144 11.00 -0.03 -2.21
C CYS A 144 9.69 0.14 -2.96
N TYR A 145 9.76 0.31 -4.28
CA TYR A 145 8.64 0.35 -5.21
C TYR A 145 8.60 -0.99 -5.95
N TYR A 146 7.67 -1.86 -5.56
CA TYR A 146 7.42 -3.13 -6.24
C TYR A 146 6.34 -2.91 -7.29
N TYR A 147 6.51 -3.49 -8.46
CA TYR A 147 5.60 -3.27 -9.59
C TYR A 147 5.51 -4.51 -10.47
N SER A 148 4.33 -4.75 -11.04
CA SER A 148 4.14 -5.74 -12.07
C SER A 148 4.58 -5.17 -13.42
N LEU A 149 5.31 -5.96 -14.21
CA LEU A 149 5.63 -5.63 -15.59
C LEU A 149 4.95 -6.66 -16.48
N SER A 150 3.89 -6.24 -17.19
CA SER A 150 3.01 -7.17 -17.92
C SER A 150 2.27 -6.50 -19.08
N ILE A 151 1.72 -7.34 -19.93
CA ILE A 151 0.67 -7.01 -20.92
C ILE A 151 -0.53 -7.93 -20.71
N LEU A 152 -1.66 -7.60 -21.29
CA LEU A 152 -2.82 -8.49 -21.26
C LEU A 152 -2.46 -9.84 -21.93
N ASN A 153 -2.83 -10.95 -21.26
CA ASN A 153 -2.50 -12.33 -21.64
C ASN A 153 -0.99 -12.60 -21.73
N ASP A 154 -0.20 -11.97 -20.88
CA ASP A 154 1.20 -12.32 -20.75
C ASP A 154 1.35 -13.76 -20.25
N ASP A 155 2.17 -14.53 -20.93
CA ASP A 155 2.46 -15.92 -20.57
C ASP A 155 3.47 -16.07 -19.42
N ASN A 156 4.25 -15.01 -19.16
CA ASN A 156 5.24 -14.99 -18.09
C ASN A 156 5.42 -13.58 -17.50
N PRO A 157 4.36 -12.97 -16.95
CA PRO A 157 4.47 -11.69 -16.27
C PRO A 157 5.35 -11.81 -15.04
N GLY A 158 5.88 -10.70 -14.57
CA GLY A 158 6.76 -10.68 -13.41
C GLY A 158 6.68 -9.40 -12.60
N ILE A 159 7.40 -9.42 -11.49
CA ILE A 159 7.50 -8.34 -10.53
C ILE A 159 8.94 -7.86 -10.46
N GLY A 160 9.11 -6.54 -10.53
CA GLY A 160 10.38 -5.86 -10.32
C GLY A 160 10.36 -4.99 -9.07
N VAL A 161 11.54 -4.54 -8.69
CA VAL A 161 11.74 -3.57 -7.62
C VAL A 161 12.61 -2.41 -8.08
N ALA A 162 12.28 -1.23 -7.59
CA ALA A 162 13.09 -0.03 -7.68
C ALA A 162 13.15 0.66 -6.32
N THR A 163 14.22 1.39 -6.03
CA THR A 163 14.44 2.00 -4.73
C THR A 163 14.68 3.50 -4.82
N SER A 164 14.25 4.23 -3.78
CA SER A 164 14.49 5.67 -3.64
C SER A 164 14.65 6.05 -2.17
N PRO A 165 15.47 7.05 -1.84
CA PRO A 165 15.52 7.59 -0.46
C PRO A 165 14.26 8.39 -0.09
N THR A 166 13.40 8.71 -1.06
CA THR A 166 12.17 9.49 -0.84
C THR A 166 10.95 8.79 -1.41
N PRO A 167 9.74 9.01 -0.86
CA PRO A 167 8.52 8.39 -1.37
C PRO A 167 8.10 8.90 -2.76
N TYR A 168 8.63 10.01 -3.19
CA TYR A 168 8.32 10.62 -4.49
C TYR A 168 9.38 10.37 -5.57
N GLY A 169 10.36 9.50 -5.30
CA GLY A 169 11.38 9.12 -6.28
C GLY A 169 12.45 10.21 -6.54
N PRO A 170 13.14 10.17 -7.67
CA PRO A 170 13.02 9.12 -8.68
C PRO A 170 13.48 7.76 -8.13
N PHE A 171 12.77 6.71 -8.50
CA PHE A 171 13.13 5.35 -8.12
C PHE A 171 14.15 4.77 -9.11
N ARG A 172 15.25 4.28 -8.56
CA ARG A 172 16.27 3.59 -9.33
C ARG A 172 15.91 2.12 -9.45
N HIS A 173 15.82 1.61 -10.67
CA HIS A 173 15.63 0.20 -10.93
C HIS A 173 16.72 -0.63 -10.27
N TYR A 174 16.28 -1.66 -9.54
CA TYR A 174 17.18 -2.68 -9.01
C TYR A 174 17.15 -3.92 -9.91
N GLY A 175 15.97 -4.42 -10.26
CA GLY A 175 15.84 -5.54 -11.15
C GLY A 175 14.50 -6.28 -11.04
N LYS A 176 14.45 -7.45 -11.68
CA LYS A 176 13.36 -8.41 -11.54
C LYS A 176 13.53 -9.19 -10.22
N ILE A 177 12.46 -9.29 -9.43
CA ILE A 177 12.43 -10.15 -8.24
C ILE A 177 11.97 -11.55 -8.62
N LEU A 178 10.89 -11.64 -9.42
CA LEU A 178 10.30 -12.91 -9.82
C LEU A 178 9.51 -12.78 -11.11
N ASP A 179 9.18 -13.92 -11.70
CA ASP A 179 8.15 -14.05 -12.74
C ASP A 179 7.35 -15.36 -12.53
N SER A 180 6.36 -15.61 -13.38
CA SER A 180 5.50 -16.80 -13.26
C SER A 180 6.27 -18.11 -13.38
N THR A 181 7.35 -18.13 -14.16
CA THR A 181 8.20 -19.32 -14.32
C THR A 181 9.04 -19.59 -13.08
N THR A 182 9.70 -18.56 -12.54
CA THR A 182 10.59 -18.70 -11.37
C THR A 182 9.81 -18.95 -10.10
N SER A 183 8.62 -18.35 -9.95
CA SER A 183 7.76 -18.52 -8.78
C SER A 183 6.98 -19.84 -8.79
N GLY A 184 6.66 -20.36 -9.97
CA GLY A 184 5.73 -21.48 -10.14
C GLY A 184 4.26 -21.11 -9.96
N ILE A 185 3.94 -19.83 -9.76
CA ILE A 185 2.56 -19.30 -9.71
C ILE A 185 2.28 -18.60 -11.04
N ARG A 186 1.23 -19.02 -11.72
CA ARG A 186 0.79 -18.36 -12.96
C ARG A 186 0.28 -16.94 -12.66
N ASN A 187 0.46 -16.07 -13.65
CA ASN A 187 0.03 -14.66 -13.54
C ASN A 187 0.61 -13.97 -12.30
N SER A 188 1.95 -14.02 -12.15
CA SER A 188 2.69 -13.42 -11.03
C SER A 188 2.76 -11.92 -11.18
N ILE A 189 1.69 -11.25 -10.76
CA ILE A 189 1.50 -9.80 -10.70
C ILE A 189 0.89 -9.41 -9.34
N ASP A 190 0.59 -8.13 -9.15
CA ASP A 190 -0.09 -7.55 -8.01
C ASP A 190 0.69 -7.75 -6.68
N PRO A 191 1.90 -7.19 -6.59
CA PRO A 191 2.71 -7.30 -5.38
C PRO A 191 2.13 -6.48 -4.22
N VAL A 192 2.28 -7.00 -3.01
CA VAL A 192 2.26 -6.25 -1.76
C VAL A 192 3.38 -6.73 -0.86
N ALA A 193 4.07 -5.85 -0.18
CA ALA A 193 5.14 -6.19 0.76
C ALA A 193 4.66 -6.01 2.20
N HIS A 194 4.99 -6.98 3.07
CA HIS A 194 4.58 -6.95 4.48
C HIS A 194 5.63 -7.63 5.37
N TYR A 195 5.81 -7.09 6.58
CA TYR A 195 6.63 -7.72 7.61
C TYR A 195 5.82 -8.78 8.35
N ASP A 196 6.44 -9.90 8.69
CA ASP A 196 5.86 -10.85 9.63
C ASP A 196 6.12 -10.44 11.10
N SER A 197 5.59 -11.20 12.05
CA SER A 197 5.75 -10.95 13.48
C SER A 197 7.20 -11.03 13.97
N ASP A 198 8.08 -11.67 13.21
CA ASP A 198 9.50 -11.80 13.52
C ASP A 198 10.33 -10.66 12.87
N GLY A 199 9.67 -9.75 12.15
CA GLY A 199 10.28 -8.63 11.46
C GLY A 199 10.94 -8.98 10.14
N LYS A 200 10.63 -10.16 9.57
CA LYS A 200 11.08 -10.55 8.25
C LYS A 200 10.15 -9.98 7.17
N LEU A 201 10.75 -9.48 6.11
CA LEU A 201 10.01 -8.90 5.00
C LEU A 201 9.60 -9.97 3.99
N TYR A 202 8.36 -9.95 3.58
CA TYR A 202 7.80 -10.83 2.56
C TYR A 202 7.19 -10.05 1.42
N LEU A 203 7.40 -10.53 0.19
CA LEU A 203 6.61 -10.14 -0.97
C LEU A 203 5.47 -11.13 -1.12
N ILE A 204 4.25 -10.61 -1.18
CA ILE A 204 3.01 -11.37 -1.40
C ILE A 204 2.50 -10.98 -2.79
N TRP A 205 2.05 -11.94 -3.61
CA TRP A 205 1.60 -11.66 -4.98
C TRP A 205 0.69 -12.75 -5.52
N GLY A 206 0.05 -12.47 -6.64
CA GLY A 206 -0.72 -13.44 -7.41
C GLY A 206 -2.04 -12.86 -7.90
N SER A 207 -2.46 -13.33 -9.07
CA SER A 207 -3.71 -12.92 -9.69
C SER A 207 -4.43 -14.13 -10.29
N PHE A 208 -5.55 -14.50 -9.67
CA PHE A 208 -6.50 -15.56 -10.04
C PHE A 208 -5.94 -16.99 -10.19
N PHE A 209 -4.69 -17.24 -9.80
CA PHE A 209 -4.08 -18.58 -9.81
C PHE A 209 -3.46 -18.96 -8.46
N GLY A 210 -3.96 -18.37 -7.39
CA GLY A 210 -3.45 -18.50 -6.03
C GLY A 210 -2.58 -17.31 -5.64
N ILE A 211 -2.41 -17.16 -4.33
CA ILE A 211 -1.62 -16.10 -3.71
C ILE A 211 -0.43 -16.72 -3.00
N GLY A 212 0.76 -16.31 -3.40
CA GLY A 212 2.02 -16.73 -2.82
C GLY A 212 2.71 -15.67 -2.01
N ALA A 213 3.65 -16.07 -1.18
CA ALA A 213 4.61 -15.20 -0.51
C ALA A 213 6.01 -15.78 -0.51
N VAL A 214 7.02 -14.92 -0.58
CA VAL A 214 8.42 -15.29 -0.47
C VAL A 214 9.15 -14.28 0.42
N GLU A 215 10.08 -14.76 1.24
CA GLU A 215 10.94 -13.92 2.07
C GLU A 215 11.88 -13.11 1.18
N LEU A 216 11.98 -11.82 1.46
CA LEU A 216 12.92 -10.90 0.83
C LEU A 216 14.16 -10.72 1.72
N THR A 217 15.21 -10.18 1.15
CA THR A 217 16.37 -9.67 1.90
C THR A 217 15.96 -8.49 2.78
N ASP A 218 16.74 -8.19 3.82
CA ASP A 218 16.45 -7.13 4.81
C ASP A 218 16.32 -5.74 4.16
N ASP A 219 16.94 -5.53 3.01
CA ASP A 219 16.82 -4.29 2.21
C ASP A 219 15.66 -4.32 1.20
N GLY A 220 14.94 -5.44 1.10
CA GLY A 220 13.77 -5.59 0.25
C GLY A 220 14.05 -5.70 -1.25
N THR A 221 15.29 -5.86 -1.68
CA THR A 221 15.64 -5.78 -3.11
C THR A 221 15.74 -7.12 -3.82
N GLU A 222 15.86 -8.22 -3.08
CA GLU A 222 16.02 -9.56 -3.64
C GLU A 222 15.23 -10.60 -2.85
N VAL A 223 14.97 -11.75 -3.48
CA VAL A 223 14.47 -12.94 -2.77
C VAL A 223 15.56 -13.51 -1.89
N PHE A 224 15.29 -13.74 -0.62
CA PHE A 224 16.26 -14.19 0.39
C PHE A 224 17.01 -15.47 -0.03
N TYR A 225 16.32 -16.42 -0.62
CA TYR A 225 16.90 -17.69 -1.09
C TYR A 225 17.44 -17.62 -2.55
N GLY A 226 17.39 -16.44 -3.16
CA GLY A 226 17.69 -16.24 -4.58
C GLY A 226 16.57 -16.71 -5.51
N MET A 227 16.45 -16.07 -6.66
CA MET A 227 15.38 -16.30 -7.64
C MET A 227 15.35 -17.76 -8.14
N ASP A 228 16.49 -18.40 -8.34
CA ASP A 228 16.59 -19.76 -8.88
C ASP A 228 16.07 -20.82 -7.90
N ASN A 229 16.10 -20.54 -6.61
CA ASN A 229 15.66 -21.45 -5.55
C ASN A 229 14.29 -21.08 -4.97
N MET A 230 13.72 -19.93 -5.33
CA MET A 230 12.54 -19.40 -4.66
C MET A 230 11.33 -20.33 -4.71
N LYS A 231 11.17 -21.09 -5.77
CA LYS A 231 10.01 -21.97 -5.96
C LYS A 231 9.82 -22.97 -4.82
N ASP A 232 10.92 -23.43 -4.23
CA ASP A 232 10.89 -24.37 -3.10
C ASP A 232 10.61 -23.66 -1.75
N HIS A 233 10.61 -22.33 -1.74
CA HIS A 233 10.39 -21.47 -0.56
C HIS A 233 9.13 -20.63 -0.63
N VAL A 234 8.37 -20.73 -1.72
CA VAL A 234 7.06 -20.04 -1.84
C VAL A 234 6.08 -20.62 -0.83
N LYS A 235 5.53 -19.75 0.00
CA LYS A 235 4.41 -20.06 0.88
C LYS A 235 3.11 -19.72 0.15
N HIS A 236 2.15 -20.61 0.16
CA HIS A 236 0.83 -20.37 -0.42
C HIS A 236 -0.12 -19.85 0.65
N LEU A 237 -0.45 -18.56 0.61
CA LEU A 237 -1.43 -17.95 1.50
C LEU A 237 -2.84 -18.42 1.18
N ILE A 238 -3.15 -18.44 -0.11
CA ILE A 238 -4.44 -18.89 -0.66
C ILE A 238 -4.13 -19.75 -1.88
N LYS A 239 -4.61 -20.97 -1.87
CA LYS A 239 -4.40 -21.88 -2.99
C LYS A 239 -5.32 -21.52 -4.15
N ASN A 240 -4.93 -21.92 -5.35
CA ASN A 240 -5.81 -21.84 -6.50
C ASN A 240 -6.94 -22.88 -6.35
N ALA A 241 -8.10 -22.45 -5.86
CA ALA A 241 -9.24 -23.32 -5.60
C ALA A 241 -9.87 -23.89 -6.88
N SER A 242 -9.68 -23.24 -8.03
CA SER A 242 -10.21 -23.68 -9.32
C SER A 242 -9.27 -24.58 -10.14
N GLY A 243 -8.11 -24.96 -9.58
CA GLY A 243 -7.10 -25.76 -10.27
C GLY A 243 -6.43 -24.96 -11.40
N ASP A 244 -6.24 -25.59 -12.57
CA ASP A 244 -5.52 -24.94 -13.69
C ASP A 244 -6.33 -23.90 -14.47
N LYS A 245 -7.59 -23.63 -14.07
CA LYS A 245 -8.46 -22.68 -14.75
C LYS A 245 -8.53 -21.37 -13.98
N MET A 246 -8.53 -20.25 -14.71
CA MET A 246 -8.88 -18.98 -14.15
C MET A 246 -10.36 -18.97 -13.78
N ASN A 247 -10.67 -18.63 -12.54
CA ASN A 247 -12.03 -18.43 -12.07
C ASN A 247 -12.07 -17.16 -11.21
N LEU A 248 -12.62 -16.11 -11.76
CA LEU A 248 -12.64 -14.77 -11.17
C LEU A 248 -13.58 -14.68 -9.96
N ASP A 249 -14.54 -15.59 -9.81
CA ASP A 249 -15.48 -15.58 -8.69
C ASP A 249 -15.01 -16.39 -7.47
N VAL A 250 -13.94 -17.16 -7.63
CA VAL A 250 -13.40 -18.07 -6.62
C VAL A 250 -12.01 -17.67 -6.16
N ASN A 251 -11.17 -17.23 -7.10
CA ASN A 251 -9.78 -16.85 -6.83
C ASN A 251 -9.66 -15.32 -6.68
N TYR A 252 -8.50 -14.89 -6.18
CA TYR A 252 -8.22 -13.51 -5.80
C TYR A 252 -7.09 -12.94 -6.60
N GLU A 253 -7.07 -11.59 -6.66
CA GLU A 253 -5.94 -10.74 -7.00
C GLU A 253 -5.95 -9.48 -6.13
N GLY A 254 -5.01 -8.55 -6.36
CA GLY A 254 -4.98 -7.28 -5.65
C GLY A 254 -4.90 -7.44 -4.14
N SER A 255 -3.95 -8.24 -3.69
CA SER A 255 -3.76 -8.58 -2.27
C SER A 255 -3.40 -7.37 -1.43
N TYR A 256 -3.97 -7.26 -0.24
CA TYR A 256 -3.57 -6.33 0.80
C TYR A 256 -3.67 -6.98 2.19
N ILE A 257 -2.78 -6.60 3.11
CA ILE A 257 -2.76 -7.14 4.48
C ILE A 257 -2.97 -6.00 5.47
N ILE A 258 -3.93 -6.17 6.38
CA ILE A 258 -4.07 -5.35 7.58
C ILE A 258 -3.61 -6.18 8.76
N GLU A 259 -2.73 -5.65 9.60
CA GLU A 259 -2.43 -6.20 10.92
C GLU A 259 -3.17 -5.39 11.98
N LYS A 260 -3.95 -6.07 12.83
CA LYS A 260 -4.71 -5.45 13.92
C LYS A 260 -4.92 -6.44 15.05
N ASP A 261 -4.60 -6.04 16.28
CA ASP A 261 -4.83 -6.83 17.50
C ASP A 261 -4.25 -8.26 17.41
N ASN A 262 -3.03 -8.41 16.90
CA ASN A 262 -2.31 -9.68 16.66
C ASN A 262 -3.04 -10.62 15.67
N ASN A 263 -3.86 -10.09 14.80
CA ASN A 263 -4.47 -10.82 13.69
C ASN A 263 -4.08 -10.15 12.35
N TYR A 264 -4.03 -10.98 11.33
CA TYR A 264 -3.84 -10.58 9.95
C TYR A 264 -5.18 -10.71 9.21
N TYR A 265 -5.51 -9.66 8.46
CA TYR A 265 -6.68 -9.62 7.60
C TYR A 265 -6.19 -9.54 6.17
N TYR A 266 -6.41 -10.60 5.42
CA TYR A 266 -6.16 -10.62 3.99
C TYR A 266 -7.35 -10.02 3.27
N LEU A 267 -7.13 -8.94 2.53
CA LEU A 267 -8.09 -8.37 1.60
C LEU A 267 -7.65 -8.75 0.19
N GLY A 268 -8.57 -9.25 -0.61
CA GLY A 268 -8.31 -9.59 -1.99
C GLY A 268 -9.54 -9.35 -2.85
N SER A 269 -9.33 -9.13 -4.12
CA SER A 269 -10.39 -8.81 -5.06
C SER A 269 -10.79 -9.99 -5.91
N GLN A 270 -12.09 -10.12 -6.16
CA GLN A 270 -12.71 -11.15 -7.01
C GLN A 270 -13.63 -10.49 -8.04
N GLY A 271 -13.88 -11.18 -9.16
CA GLY A 271 -14.76 -10.70 -10.22
C GLY A 271 -14.02 -10.04 -11.37
N THR A 272 -14.74 -9.44 -12.30
CA THR A 272 -14.17 -8.75 -13.46
C THR A 272 -13.89 -7.29 -13.16
N CYS A 273 -12.69 -6.79 -13.49
CA CYS A 273 -12.28 -5.40 -13.28
C CYS A 273 -12.19 -4.57 -14.59
N LEU A 274 -12.33 -5.20 -15.76
CA LEU A 274 -12.11 -4.57 -17.07
C LEU A 274 -13.36 -4.51 -17.95
N SER A 275 -14.56 -4.63 -17.35
CA SER A 275 -15.82 -4.66 -18.08
C SER A 275 -16.61 -3.34 -17.97
N GLY A 276 -15.95 -2.24 -17.61
CA GLY A 276 -16.61 -0.95 -17.39
C GLY A 276 -17.73 -1.07 -16.36
N THR A 277 -18.90 -0.54 -16.66
CA THR A 277 -20.08 -0.56 -15.78
C THR A 277 -20.67 -1.95 -15.55
N ASP A 278 -20.27 -2.96 -16.32
CA ASP A 278 -20.64 -4.36 -16.15
C ASP A 278 -19.64 -5.15 -15.28
N SER A 279 -18.62 -4.49 -14.75
CA SER A 279 -17.62 -5.09 -13.87
C SER A 279 -18.24 -5.58 -12.56
N THR A 280 -17.87 -6.80 -12.17
CA THR A 280 -18.37 -7.46 -10.95
C THR A 280 -17.35 -7.45 -9.81
N TYR A 281 -16.26 -6.71 -9.98
CA TYR A 281 -15.13 -6.66 -9.05
C TYR A 281 -15.59 -6.24 -7.66
N ARG A 282 -15.06 -6.91 -6.63
CA ARG A 282 -15.42 -6.71 -5.23
C ARG A 282 -14.27 -7.08 -4.32
N VAL A 283 -14.11 -6.42 -3.18
CA VAL A 283 -13.12 -6.79 -2.15
C VAL A 283 -13.75 -7.76 -1.16
N LYS A 284 -13.05 -8.84 -0.90
CA LYS A 284 -13.36 -9.83 0.11
C LYS A 284 -12.26 -9.85 1.18
N VAL A 285 -12.60 -10.31 2.39
CA VAL A 285 -11.66 -10.42 3.51
C VAL A 285 -11.77 -11.76 4.22
N GLY A 286 -10.63 -12.26 4.67
CA GLY A 286 -10.51 -13.33 5.64
C GLY A 286 -9.52 -12.96 6.74
N LYS A 287 -9.67 -13.59 7.90
CA LYS A 287 -8.87 -13.36 9.12
C LYS A 287 -8.03 -14.57 9.47
N SER A 288 -6.81 -14.34 9.96
CA SER A 288 -5.88 -15.36 10.45
C SER A 288 -5.06 -14.84 11.63
N ASP A 289 -4.53 -15.72 12.46
CA ASP A 289 -3.50 -15.42 13.47
C ASP A 289 -2.07 -15.50 12.91
N SER A 290 -1.93 -15.84 11.62
CA SER A 290 -0.66 -15.96 10.91
C SER A 290 -0.71 -15.19 9.60
N LEU A 291 0.39 -14.48 9.26
CA LEU A 291 0.56 -13.84 7.96
C LEU A 291 0.36 -14.82 6.78
N PHE A 292 0.71 -16.08 7.00
CA PHE A 292 0.65 -17.12 5.96
C PHE A 292 -0.66 -17.90 5.93
N GLY A 293 -1.66 -17.46 6.71
CA GLY A 293 -2.94 -18.11 6.76
C GLY A 293 -2.93 -19.44 7.56
N PRO A 294 -3.94 -20.30 7.39
CA PRO A 294 -5.08 -20.09 6.52
C PRO A 294 -5.97 -18.92 6.98
N TYR A 295 -6.52 -18.19 6.02
CA TYR A 295 -7.45 -17.09 6.26
C TYR A 295 -8.89 -17.59 6.20
N TYR A 296 -9.71 -17.22 7.18
CA TYR A 296 -11.08 -17.70 7.35
C TYR A 296 -12.08 -16.54 7.22
N GLY A 297 -13.20 -16.80 6.54
CA GLY A 297 -14.39 -15.97 6.63
C GLY A 297 -15.14 -16.20 7.95
N SER A 298 -16.19 -15.39 8.21
CA SER A 298 -17.06 -15.56 9.39
C SER A 298 -17.89 -16.84 9.36
N ASP A 299 -17.94 -17.54 8.24
CA ASP A 299 -18.50 -18.89 8.09
C ASP A 299 -17.55 -20.01 8.59
N ASN A 300 -16.36 -19.65 9.11
CA ASN A 300 -15.29 -20.55 9.51
C ASN A 300 -14.76 -21.43 8.37
N LYS A 301 -14.90 -20.99 7.12
CA LYS A 301 -14.33 -21.60 5.94
C LYS A 301 -13.09 -20.85 5.47
N ALA A 302 -12.08 -21.58 5.03
CA ALA A 302 -10.90 -20.97 4.43
C ALA A 302 -11.27 -20.26 3.11
N LEU A 303 -10.52 -19.22 2.75
CA LEU A 303 -10.78 -18.44 1.53
C LEU A 303 -10.66 -19.27 0.25
N ASP A 304 -9.97 -20.39 0.29
CA ASP A 304 -9.82 -21.35 -0.81
C ASP A 304 -10.69 -22.61 -0.67
N ASP A 305 -11.63 -22.64 0.29
CA ASP A 305 -12.59 -23.74 0.48
C ASP A 305 -13.79 -23.51 -0.48
N LEU A 306 -13.98 -24.45 -1.42
CA LEU A 306 -15.08 -24.39 -2.41
C LEU A 306 -16.48 -24.52 -1.78
N ASP A 307 -16.58 -25.03 -0.57
CA ASP A 307 -17.84 -25.13 0.19
C ASP A 307 -18.08 -23.86 1.05
N GLY A 308 -17.20 -22.87 0.97
CA GLY A 308 -17.26 -21.62 1.72
C GLY A 308 -17.82 -20.44 0.93
N SER A 309 -17.95 -19.31 1.61
CA SER A 309 -18.39 -18.02 1.02
C SER A 309 -17.24 -17.22 0.38
N PHE A 310 -16.03 -17.77 0.36
CA PHE A 310 -14.82 -17.06 -0.07
C PHE A 310 -14.61 -15.74 0.70
N GLY A 311 -14.78 -15.78 2.02
CA GLY A 311 -14.61 -14.64 2.92
C GLY A 311 -15.78 -13.66 2.95
N ASN A 312 -15.64 -12.62 3.76
CA ASN A 312 -16.66 -11.59 3.95
C ASN A 312 -16.55 -10.48 2.90
N LEU A 313 -17.67 -9.95 2.46
CA LEU A 313 -17.68 -8.79 1.57
C LEU A 313 -17.24 -7.54 2.33
N VAL A 314 -16.23 -6.84 1.83
CA VAL A 314 -15.78 -5.54 2.33
C VAL A 314 -16.50 -4.42 1.58
N VAL A 315 -16.36 -4.41 0.26
CA VAL A 315 -17.04 -3.51 -0.67
C VAL A 315 -17.36 -4.25 -1.96
N GLY A 316 -18.51 -4.00 -2.54
CA GLY A 316 -18.95 -4.60 -3.80
C GLY A 316 -19.74 -3.63 -4.68
N PRO A 317 -20.09 -4.05 -5.90
CA PRO A 317 -20.92 -3.27 -6.81
C PRO A 317 -22.26 -2.86 -6.18
N SER A 318 -22.77 -1.72 -6.63
CA SER A 318 -24.10 -1.18 -6.29
C SER A 318 -24.83 -0.75 -7.56
N ASP A 319 -26.02 -0.13 -7.38
CA ASP A 319 -26.75 0.47 -8.51
C ASP A 319 -25.95 1.59 -9.16
N ASP A 320 -25.17 2.34 -8.38
CA ASP A 320 -24.42 3.53 -8.82
C ASP A 320 -22.97 3.26 -9.20
N VAL A 321 -22.34 2.23 -8.62
CA VAL A 321 -20.90 1.94 -8.78
C VAL A 321 -20.69 0.49 -9.15
N ALA A 322 -19.85 0.24 -10.16
CA ALA A 322 -19.43 -1.10 -10.57
C ALA A 322 -17.92 -1.29 -10.28
N GLY A 323 -17.49 -2.54 -10.24
CA GLY A 323 -16.08 -2.91 -10.31
C GLY A 323 -15.22 -2.36 -9.18
N THR A 324 -15.75 -2.37 -7.95
CA THR A 324 -15.04 -1.86 -6.76
C THR A 324 -13.99 -2.85 -6.27
N GLY A 325 -12.71 -2.49 -6.36
CA GLY A 325 -11.66 -3.44 -5.95
C GLY A 325 -10.24 -2.89 -6.04
N HIS A 326 -9.29 -3.81 -5.89
CA HIS A 326 -7.85 -3.58 -5.86
C HIS A 326 -7.49 -2.44 -4.92
N ASN A 327 -7.61 -2.72 -3.64
CA ASN A 327 -7.52 -1.71 -2.59
C ASN A 327 -6.16 -1.65 -1.93
N SER A 328 -5.88 -0.47 -1.37
CA SER A 328 -4.96 -0.29 -0.24
C SER A 328 -5.72 0.21 0.98
N VAL A 329 -5.06 0.21 2.14
CA VAL A 329 -5.64 0.69 3.39
C VAL A 329 -4.66 1.63 4.07
N ILE A 330 -5.16 2.78 4.52
CA ILE A 330 -4.38 3.78 5.23
C ILE A 330 -5.03 4.12 6.57
N GLN A 331 -4.23 4.36 7.61
CA GLN A 331 -4.72 4.91 8.86
C GLN A 331 -4.56 6.43 8.89
N ASP A 332 -5.60 7.12 9.36
CA ASP A 332 -5.53 8.53 9.64
C ASP A 332 -4.75 8.82 10.95
N TYR A 333 -4.62 10.07 11.32
CA TYR A 333 -3.93 10.47 12.55
C TYR A 333 -4.68 10.13 13.86
N ASN A 334 -5.91 9.62 13.76
CA ASN A 334 -6.68 9.08 14.88
C ASN A 334 -6.62 7.53 14.96
N GLY A 335 -5.96 6.88 13.99
CA GLY A 335 -5.93 5.43 13.88
C GLY A 335 -7.17 4.82 13.21
N ASP A 336 -8.06 5.65 12.65
CA ASP A 336 -9.18 5.18 11.85
C ASP A 336 -8.67 4.63 10.51
N TYR A 337 -9.18 3.48 10.08
CA TYR A 337 -8.80 2.85 8.80
C TYR A 337 -9.68 3.35 7.66
N TYR A 338 -9.07 3.64 6.53
CA TYR A 338 -9.72 4.01 5.28
C TYR A 338 -9.29 3.07 4.16
N LEU A 339 -10.28 2.51 3.48
CA LEU A 339 -10.10 1.72 2.25
C LEU A 339 -10.00 2.70 1.08
N ILE A 340 -8.94 2.58 0.30
CA ILE A 340 -8.74 3.32 -0.95
C ILE A 340 -8.74 2.30 -2.08
N TYR A 341 -9.58 2.49 -3.08
CA TYR A 341 -9.82 1.50 -4.11
C TYR A 341 -10.32 2.15 -5.40
N HIS A 342 -10.31 1.41 -6.49
CA HIS A 342 -10.92 1.90 -7.72
C HIS A 342 -12.34 1.35 -7.94
N GLY A 343 -13.07 2.00 -8.82
CA GLY A 343 -14.40 1.58 -9.28
C GLY A 343 -14.84 2.39 -10.49
N TYR A 344 -16.01 2.06 -11.04
CA TYR A 344 -16.65 2.75 -12.15
C TYR A 344 -17.89 3.49 -11.65
N ASP A 345 -17.89 4.82 -11.78
CA ASP A 345 -19.06 5.66 -11.51
C ASP A 345 -20.01 5.56 -12.71
N LYS A 346 -21.13 4.80 -12.57
CA LYS A 346 -22.05 4.51 -13.66
C LYS A 346 -22.76 5.73 -14.23
N GLU A 347 -22.91 6.78 -13.43
CA GLU A 347 -23.56 8.05 -13.81
C GLU A 347 -22.56 9.21 -13.96
N GLY A 348 -21.26 8.93 -13.85
CA GLY A 348 -20.20 9.91 -13.99
C GLY A 348 -19.97 10.34 -15.43
N GLU A 349 -19.14 11.34 -15.61
CA GLU A 349 -18.73 11.83 -16.94
C GLU A 349 -17.92 10.77 -17.73
N TYR A 350 -17.20 9.90 -17.01
CA TYR A 350 -16.33 8.85 -17.58
C TYR A 350 -16.72 7.46 -17.05
N PRO A 351 -17.91 6.94 -17.39
CA PRO A 351 -18.46 5.73 -16.76
C PRO A 351 -17.71 4.44 -17.14
N THR A 352 -16.88 4.47 -18.17
CA THR A 352 -16.06 3.33 -18.62
C THR A 352 -14.63 3.36 -18.05
N GLU A 353 -14.31 4.39 -17.27
CA GLU A 353 -12.98 4.58 -16.72
C GLU A 353 -12.97 4.32 -15.21
N ARG A 354 -11.92 3.64 -14.73
CA ARG A 354 -11.73 3.42 -13.30
C ARG A 354 -11.37 4.72 -12.60
N THR A 355 -12.08 5.06 -11.56
CA THR A 355 -11.83 6.26 -10.75
C THR A 355 -11.59 5.90 -9.30
N LEU A 356 -11.06 6.85 -8.53
CA LEU A 356 -10.60 6.64 -7.16
C LEU A 356 -11.73 6.84 -6.15
N PHE A 357 -11.87 5.88 -5.25
CA PHE A 357 -12.79 5.93 -4.12
C PHE A 357 -12.06 5.80 -2.80
N MET A 358 -12.64 6.38 -1.76
CA MET A 358 -12.22 6.21 -0.37
C MET A 358 -13.44 6.04 0.51
N ASP A 359 -13.43 5.03 1.39
CA ASP A 359 -14.45 4.86 2.42
C ASP A 359 -13.82 4.43 3.75
N LYS A 360 -14.40 4.89 4.86
CA LYS A 360 -13.95 4.48 6.20
C LYS A 360 -14.27 3.00 6.41
N LEU A 361 -13.31 2.22 6.90
CA LEU A 361 -13.53 0.86 7.34
C LEU A 361 -14.18 0.85 8.73
N LEU A 362 -15.24 0.09 8.84
CA LEU A 362 -15.94 -0.28 10.06
C LEU A 362 -15.62 -1.75 10.37
N TRP A 363 -15.89 -2.19 11.60
CA TRP A 363 -15.66 -3.57 12.05
C TRP A 363 -16.99 -4.15 12.54
N ASP A 364 -17.38 -5.32 12.04
CA ASP A 364 -18.60 -6.00 12.43
C ASP A 364 -18.42 -6.82 13.73
N GLU A 365 -19.48 -7.48 14.19
CA GLU A 365 -19.46 -8.31 15.41
C GLU A 365 -18.52 -9.52 15.35
N ASN A 366 -18.09 -9.92 14.16
CA ASN A 366 -17.09 -10.97 13.95
C ASN A 366 -15.67 -10.40 13.80
N ASP A 367 -15.50 -9.09 14.07
CA ASP A 367 -14.25 -8.37 13.88
C ASP A 367 -13.74 -8.45 12.44
N MET A 368 -14.67 -8.34 11.45
CA MET A 368 -14.35 -8.28 10.03
C MET A 368 -14.53 -6.86 9.49
N PRO A 369 -13.55 -6.32 8.74
CA PRO A 369 -13.66 -4.98 8.19
C PRO A 369 -14.65 -4.89 7.03
N TYR A 370 -15.38 -3.78 6.96
CA TYR A 370 -16.30 -3.48 5.86
C TYR A 370 -16.51 -1.97 5.71
N VAL A 371 -16.90 -1.52 4.52
CA VAL A 371 -17.40 -0.15 4.32
C VAL A 371 -18.91 -0.09 4.60
N GLU A 372 -19.42 1.07 4.96
CA GLU A 372 -20.84 1.27 5.23
C GLU A 372 -21.71 0.73 4.10
N ASN A 373 -22.71 -0.09 4.43
CA ASN A 373 -23.59 -0.80 3.48
C ASN A 373 -22.86 -1.78 2.53
N ARG A 374 -21.56 -2.06 2.74
CA ARG A 374 -20.72 -2.92 1.88
C ARG A 374 -20.71 -2.47 0.41
N SER A 375 -20.92 -1.20 0.16
CA SER A 375 -20.92 -0.57 -1.17
C SER A 375 -20.23 0.78 -1.13
N ALA A 376 -19.69 1.21 -2.27
CA ALA A 376 -19.04 2.52 -2.38
C ALA A 376 -20.02 3.63 -2.00
N SER A 377 -19.58 4.58 -1.18
CA SER A 377 -20.31 5.83 -1.01
C SER A 377 -20.09 6.69 -2.26
N ILE A 378 -21.11 7.30 -2.77
CA ILE A 378 -21.01 8.14 -3.97
C ILE A 378 -21.90 9.37 -3.85
N ARG A 379 -21.40 10.53 -4.25
CA ARG A 379 -22.12 11.81 -4.26
C ARG A 379 -22.83 12.15 -2.94
N LYS A 380 -22.27 11.64 -1.81
CA LYS A 380 -22.76 11.90 -0.45
C LYS A 380 -21.63 12.50 0.37
N ASP A 381 -21.95 13.54 1.16
CA ASP A 381 -20.98 14.12 2.09
C ASP A 381 -20.60 13.12 3.17
N LYS A 382 -19.30 12.88 3.29
CA LYS A 382 -18.68 12.05 4.31
C LYS A 382 -17.68 12.88 5.12
N VAL A 383 -17.53 12.52 6.38
CA VAL A 383 -16.47 13.06 7.22
C VAL A 383 -15.17 12.35 6.85
N GLY A 384 -14.19 13.12 6.44
CA GLY A 384 -12.91 12.60 5.98
C GLY A 384 -11.96 12.21 7.11
N PRO A 385 -10.76 11.73 6.74
CA PRO A 385 -9.69 11.39 7.66
C PRO A 385 -9.25 12.58 8.53
N LEU A 386 -8.74 12.28 9.73
CA LEU A 386 -8.03 13.26 10.54
C LEU A 386 -6.63 13.44 9.97
N THR A 387 -6.30 14.64 9.51
CA THR A 387 -5.02 14.94 8.87
C THR A 387 -4.38 16.19 9.48
N ILE A 388 -3.10 16.41 9.20
CA ILE A 388 -2.40 17.63 9.66
C ILE A 388 -2.91 18.82 8.86
N ASP A 389 -3.18 19.91 9.55
CA ASP A 389 -3.45 21.22 8.94
C ASP A 389 -2.12 21.94 8.69
N PHE A 390 -1.67 21.96 7.40
CA PHE A 390 -0.39 22.54 6.96
C PHE A 390 -0.50 24.03 6.72
#